data_6a9c0f7629eb1db8ae5c52a723536dd8
#
_entry.id   6a9c0f7629eb1db8ae5c52a723536dd8
#
_cell.length_a   1.000
_cell.length_b   1.000
_cell.length_c   1.000
_cell.angle_alpha   90.00
_cell.angle_beta   90.00
_cell.angle_gamma   90.00
#
_symmetry.space_group_name_H-M   'P 1'
#
loop_
_entity.id
_entity.type
_entity.pdbx_description
1 polymer ?
#
loop_
_entity_poly.entity_id
_entity_poly.type
_entity_poly.pdbx_seq_one_letter_code
_entity_poly.pdbx_strand_id
1 'polypeptide(L)'
;MCQGGRVMPVLAVSEAKNKLTSIRREALTGKEFLLSDAKRKEDQPVSLIATSLLDELCDENKTFTYEWTDIPNSDQEYYTLWNHETGVYGVGKTKTEAAEDYISNIEEYTDVYFNDLPYYLSSSGNTRSHYWYLRRVARCRGDKDTLYKVLALEEIVD
;
A
#
# COMPACT_ATOMS: atom_id res chain seq x y z
N MET A 1 1.86 -21.06 35.54
CA MET A 1 1.21 -21.82 34.42
C MET A 1 0.83 -20.81 33.34
N CYS A 2 1.56 -20.75 32.29
CA CYS A 2 1.14 -19.99 31.14
C CYS A 2 0.03 -20.75 30.45
N GLN A 3 -1.20 -20.30 30.60
CA GLN A 3 -2.28 -20.71 29.73
C GLN A 3 -1.89 -20.18 28.33
N GLY A 4 -1.51 -21.10 27.46
CA GLY A 4 -1.22 -20.80 26.06
C GLY A 4 -2.46 -20.30 25.35
N GLY A 5 -2.74 -19.01 25.48
CA GLY A 5 -3.70 -18.33 24.65
C GLY A 5 -3.26 -18.49 23.19
N ARG A 6 -4.12 -19.01 22.33
CA ARG A 6 -3.86 -19.07 20.90
C ARG A 6 -3.48 -17.66 20.44
N VAL A 7 -2.32 -17.50 19.89
CA VAL A 7 -1.78 -16.20 19.40
C VAL A 7 -2.70 -15.61 18.33
N MET A 8 -3.32 -16.47 17.50
CA MET A 8 -4.32 -16.12 16.50
C MET A 8 -5.63 -16.89 16.73
N PRO A 9 -6.65 -16.29 17.34
CA PRO A 9 -7.95 -16.94 17.48
C PRO A 9 -8.66 -17.06 16.13
N VAL A 10 -9.23 -18.24 15.88
CA VAL A 10 -10.08 -18.52 14.73
C VAL A 10 -11.54 -18.40 15.14
N LEU A 11 -12.29 -17.53 14.47
CA LEU A 11 -13.70 -17.28 14.72
C LEU A 11 -14.56 -17.65 13.53
N ALA A 12 -15.73 -18.21 13.78
CA ALA A 12 -16.73 -18.33 12.73
C ALA A 12 -17.26 -16.93 12.33
N VAL A 13 -17.59 -16.74 11.08
CA VAL A 13 -18.14 -15.46 10.56
C VAL A 13 -19.36 -15.00 11.37
N SER A 14 -20.25 -15.94 11.75
CA SER A 14 -21.43 -15.65 12.58
C SER A 14 -21.05 -15.14 13.98
N GLU A 15 -20.02 -15.71 14.59
CA GLU A 15 -19.51 -15.27 15.89
C GLU A 15 -18.85 -13.91 15.79
N ALA A 16 -18.02 -13.69 14.77
CA ALA A 16 -17.36 -12.43 14.50
C ALA A 16 -18.36 -11.30 14.30
N LYS A 17 -19.45 -11.55 13.55
CA LYS A 17 -20.54 -10.58 13.37
C LYS A 17 -21.12 -10.08 14.70
N ASN A 18 -21.37 -11.01 15.63
CA ASN A 18 -21.96 -10.68 16.92
C ASN A 18 -20.98 -9.97 17.88
N LYS A 19 -19.68 -10.16 17.69
CA LYS A 19 -18.61 -9.64 18.56
C LYS A 19 -17.73 -8.58 17.86
N LEU A 20 -18.15 -8.03 16.73
CA LEU A 20 -17.31 -7.19 15.87
C LEU A 20 -16.68 -6.00 16.62
N THR A 21 -17.45 -5.36 17.52
CA THR A 21 -16.95 -4.23 18.33
C THR A 21 -15.81 -4.64 19.25
N SER A 22 -15.93 -5.80 19.91
CA SER A 22 -14.89 -6.34 20.79
C SER A 22 -13.65 -6.76 19.99
N ILE A 23 -13.86 -7.50 18.90
CA ILE A 23 -12.78 -7.94 17.99
C ILE A 23 -12.01 -6.74 17.45
N ARG A 24 -12.72 -5.69 17.00
CA ARG A 24 -12.08 -4.46 16.52
C ARG A 24 -11.19 -3.81 17.60
N ARG A 25 -11.67 -3.71 18.83
CA ARG A 25 -10.87 -3.13 19.93
C ARG A 25 -9.62 -3.95 20.23
N GLU A 26 -9.74 -5.26 20.24
CA GLU A 26 -8.60 -6.15 20.45
C GLU A 26 -7.62 -6.13 19.28
N ALA A 27 -8.11 -6.04 18.03
CA ALA A 27 -7.25 -5.88 16.86
C ALA A 27 -6.39 -4.60 16.92
N LEU A 28 -6.93 -3.51 17.45
CA LEU A 28 -6.17 -2.26 17.65
C LEU A 28 -5.01 -2.41 18.66
N THR A 29 -4.98 -3.46 19.46
CA THR A 29 -3.85 -3.79 20.34
C THR A 29 -2.81 -4.70 19.69
N GLY A 30 -2.91 -4.96 18.38
CA GLY A 30 -2.00 -5.81 17.60
C GLY A 30 -2.41 -7.29 17.51
N LYS A 31 -3.63 -7.65 17.98
CA LYS A 31 -4.12 -9.02 17.88
C LYS A 31 -4.71 -9.29 16.50
N GLU A 32 -4.31 -10.38 15.87
CA GLU A 32 -4.89 -10.86 14.62
C GLU A 32 -5.97 -11.90 14.87
N PHE A 33 -7.08 -11.79 14.15
CA PHE A 33 -8.17 -12.77 14.15
C PHE A 33 -8.31 -13.40 12.78
N LEU A 34 -8.46 -14.71 12.74
CA LEU A 34 -8.81 -15.45 11.53
C LEU A 34 -10.31 -15.68 11.48
N LEU A 35 -10.95 -15.25 10.41
CA LEU A 35 -12.37 -15.45 10.17
C LEU A 35 -12.55 -16.59 9.17
N SER A 36 -13.31 -17.61 9.53
CA SER A 36 -13.61 -18.75 8.67
C SER A 36 -15.12 -18.98 8.55
N ASP A 37 -15.57 -19.47 7.38
CA ASP A 37 -16.95 -19.89 7.21
C ASP A 37 -17.09 -21.37 7.57
N ALA A 38 -17.87 -21.67 8.60
CA ALA A 38 -18.14 -23.06 9.02
C ALA A 38 -18.92 -23.88 7.98
N LYS A 39 -19.63 -23.21 7.05
CA LYS A 39 -20.42 -23.84 5.99
C LYS A 39 -19.63 -24.06 4.71
N ARG A 40 -18.56 -23.30 4.52
CA ARG A 40 -17.67 -23.34 3.34
C ARG A 40 -16.23 -23.62 3.79
N LYS A 41 -15.99 -24.87 4.18
CA LYS A 41 -14.69 -25.28 4.73
C LYS A 41 -13.53 -25.22 3.73
N GLU A 42 -13.84 -25.19 2.44
CA GLU A 42 -12.90 -25.02 1.33
C GLU A 42 -12.44 -23.59 1.15
N ASP A 43 -13.18 -22.61 1.67
CA ASP A 43 -12.80 -21.22 1.56
C ASP A 43 -11.60 -20.91 2.47
N GLN A 44 -10.67 -20.11 1.96
CA GLN A 44 -9.55 -19.65 2.75
C GLN A 44 -10.01 -18.72 3.87
N PRO A 45 -9.40 -18.78 5.06
CA PRO A 45 -9.71 -17.84 6.12
C PRO A 45 -9.26 -16.42 5.76
N VAL A 46 -9.96 -15.44 6.32
CA VAL A 46 -9.65 -14.01 6.14
C VAL A 46 -9.09 -13.47 7.45
N SER A 47 -7.98 -12.74 7.38
CA SER A 47 -7.41 -12.07 8.54
C SER A 47 -8.08 -10.73 8.81
N LEU A 48 -8.41 -10.48 10.07
CA LEU A 48 -8.76 -9.16 10.58
C LEU A 48 -7.61 -8.68 11.47
N ILE A 49 -6.96 -7.62 11.04
CA ILE A 49 -5.79 -7.03 11.67
C ILE A 49 -5.91 -5.50 11.66
N ALA A 50 -5.30 -4.83 12.61
CA ALA A 50 -5.24 -3.37 12.61
C ALA A 50 -4.51 -2.86 11.37
N THR A 51 -5.12 -1.91 10.69
CA THR A 51 -4.55 -1.34 9.48
C THR A 51 -3.24 -0.59 9.74
N SER A 52 -3.15 0.08 10.89
CA SER A 52 -1.91 0.75 11.35
C SER A 52 -0.73 -0.22 11.46
N LEU A 53 -0.96 -1.43 11.97
CA LEU A 53 0.09 -2.43 12.07
C LEU A 53 0.59 -2.86 10.69
N LEU A 54 -0.32 -3.07 9.73
CA LEU A 54 0.08 -3.36 8.34
C LEU A 54 0.86 -2.20 7.71
N ASP A 55 0.48 -0.96 8.01
CA ASP A 55 1.17 0.22 7.50
C ASP A 55 2.59 0.32 8.06
N GLU A 56 2.77 0.11 9.37
CA GLU A 56 4.10 0.04 9.99
C GLU A 56 4.98 -1.02 9.33
N LEU A 57 4.46 -2.23 9.13
CA LEU A 57 5.19 -3.31 8.48
C LEU A 57 5.53 -2.98 7.02
N CYS A 58 4.66 -2.26 6.31
CA CYS A 58 4.94 -1.80 4.96
C CYS A 58 6.01 -0.69 4.95
N ASP A 59 5.95 0.23 5.90
CA ASP A 59 6.89 1.36 6.01
C ASP A 59 8.29 0.90 6.41
N GLU A 60 8.41 -0.02 7.36
CA GLU A 60 9.70 -0.56 7.80
C GLU A 60 10.48 -1.26 6.68
N ASN A 61 9.79 -1.87 5.72
CA ASN A 61 10.41 -2.74 4.72
C ASN A 61 10.36 -2.18 3.29
N LYS A 62 9.59 -1.12 3.06
CA LYS A 62 9.28 -0.61 1.72
C LYS A 62 9.35 0.91 1.66
N THR A 63 10.44 1.41 1.13
CA THR A 63 10.66 2.83 0.87
C THR A 63 10.53 3.12 -0.63
N PHE A 64 10.03 4.30 -0.97
CA PHE A 64 10.08 4.79 -2.35
C PHE A 64 11.44 5.40 -2.61
N THR A 65 12.08 5.01 -3.70
CA THR A 65 13.35 5.56 -4.15
C THR A 65 13.24 6.13 -5.56
N TYR A 66 13.96 7.20 -5.83
CA TYR A 66 13.80 7.98 -7.04
C TYR A 66 15.13 8.34 -7.67
N GLU A 67 15.09 8.60 -8.97
CA GLU A 67 16.16 9.27 -9.68
C GLU A 67 15.61 10.29 -10.69
N TRP A 68 16.36 11.34 -10.92
CA TRP A 68 16.12 12.26 -12.02
C TRP A 68 16.79 11.70 -13.26
N THR A 69 16.02 11.06 -14.15
CA THR A 69 16.54 10.45 -15.38
C THR A 69 16.81 11.49 -16.45
N ASP A 70 16.01 12.57 -16.48
CA ASP A 70 16.21 13.72 -17.33
C ASP A 70 16.29 15.00 -16.48
N ILE A 71 17.26 15.86 -16.80
CA ILE A 71 17.46 17.15 -16.19
C ILE A 71 17.59 18.18 -17.31
N PRO A 72 16.90 19.33 -17.28
CA PRO A 72 16.98 20.34 -18.32
C PRO A 72 18.40 20.76 -18.66
N ASN A 73 18.69 20.83 -19.94
CA ASN A 73 19.94 21.28 -20.53
C ASN A 73 19.66 21.90 -21.91
N SER A 74 20.70 22.14 -22.75
CA SER A 74 20.54 22.72 -24.08
C SER A 74 19.60 21.94 -25.02
N ASP A 75 19.46 20.63 -24.81
CA ASP A 75 18.75 19.70 -25.69
C ASP A 75 17.46 19.14 -25.06
N GLN A 76 17.28 19.34 -23.76
CA GLN A 76 16.19 18.81 -22.93
C GLN A 76 15.54 19.92 -22.13
N GLU A 77 14.22 20.10 -22.26
CA GLU A 77 13.46 21.14 -21.58
C GLU A 77 12.77 20.69 -20.28
N TYR A 78 12.79 19.38 -19.97
CA TYR A 78 11.98 18.79 -18.93
C TYR A 78 12.82 18.04 -17.90
N TYR A 79 12.30 17.99 -16.67
CA TYR A 79 12.71 17.04 -15.65
C TYR A 79 11.88 15.78 -15.77
N THR A 80 12.48 14.62 -15.58
CA THR A 80 11.78 13.34 -15.45
C THR A 80 12.16 12.70 -14.12
N LEU A 81 11.18 12.54 -13.25
CA LEU A 81 11.31 11.85 -11.98
C LEU A 81 10.89 10.39 -12.15
N TRP A 82 11.78 9.47 -11.91
CA TRP A 82 11.53 8.03 -12.03
C TRP A 82 11.50 7.37 -10.66
N ASN A 83 10.47 6.55 -10.40
CA ASN A 83 10.40 5.70 -9.22
C ASN A 83 10.89 4.28 -9.54
N HIS A 84 11.86 3.78 -8.77
CA HIS A 84 12.50 2.49 -9.04
C HIS A 84 11.59 1.30 -8.75
N GLU A 85 10.76 1.37 -7.72
CA GLU A 85 9.99 0.23 -7.24
C GLU A 85 8.79 -0.11 -8.12
N THR A 86 8.13 0.92 -8.64
CA THR A 86 6.91 0.75 -9.46
C THR A 86 7.14 1.01 -10.95
N GLY A 87 8.24 1.65 -11.30
CA GLY A 87 8.51 2.07 -12.67
C GLY A 87 7.64 3.25 -13.14
N VAL A 88 6.85 3.84 -12.25
CA VAL A 88 6.06 5.04 -12.56
C VAL A 88 6.98 6.25 -12.59
N TYR A 89 6.70 7.18 -13.48
CA TYR A 89 7.47 8.41 -13.62
C TYR A 89 6.55 9.62 -13.80
N GLY A 90 7.12 10.81 -13.59
CA GLY A 90 6.46 12.08 -13.85
C GLY A 90 7.39 13.04 -14.59
N VAL A 91 6.83 13.89 -15.42
CA VAL A 91 7.54 14.84 -16.26
C VAL A 91 7.03 16.26 -16.03
N GLY A 92 7.95 17.24 -15.97
CA GLY A 92 7.59 18.64 -15.80
C GLY A 92 8.73 19.59 -16.19
N LYS A 93 8.41 20.86 -16.40
CA LYS A 93 9.42 21.91 -16.66
C LYS A 93 10.17 22.30 -15.41
N THR A 94 9.61 22.02 -14.26
CA THR A 94 10.24 22.17 -12.95
C THR A 94 10.20 20.84 -12.21
N LYS A 95 11.03 20.68 -11.17
CA LYS A 95 10.99 19.50 -10.31
C LYS A 95 9.63 19.32 -9.64
N THR A 96 9.02 20.45 -9.21
CA THR A 96 7.68 20.44 -8.61
C THR A 96 6.62 19.93 -9.59
N GLU A 97 6.61 20.42 -10.82
CA GLU A 97 5.68 19.94 -11.86
C GLU A 97 5.87 18.45 -12.16
N ALA A 98 7.13 17.99 -12.25
CA ALA A 98 7.42 16.58 -12.45
C ALA A 98 6.96 15.69 -11.28
N ALA A 99 7.07 16.18 -10.04
CA ALA A 99 6.56 15.49 -8.86
C ALA A 99 5.02 15.45 -8.84
N GLU A 100 4.35 16.52 -9.22
CA GLU A 100 2.89 16.57 -9.34
C GLU A 100 2.36 15.63 -10.43
N ASP A 101 3.03 15.59 -11.57
CA ASP A 101 2.71 14.64 -12.64
C ASP A 101 2.95 13.18 -12.18
N TYR A 102 4.04 12.92 -11.46
CA TYR A 102 4.29 11.62 -10.86
C TYR A 102 3.18 11.21 -9.88
N ILE A 103 2.71 12.12 -9.02
CA ILE A 103 1.60 11.85 -8.09
C ILE A 103 0.35 11.43 -8.86
N SER A 104 -0.01 12.18 -9.90
CA SER A 104 -1.16 11.84 -10.74
C SER A 104 -1.03 10.45 -11.36
N ASN A 105 0.15 10.13 -11.88
CA ASN A 105 0.42 8.86 -12.55
C ASN A 105 0.44 7.68 -11.57
N ILE A 106 0.98 7.84 -10.36
CA ILE A 106 0.98 6.77 -9.36
C ILE A 106 -0.41 6.53 -8.77
N GLU A 107 -1.25 7.57 -8.63
CA GLU A 107 -2.65 7.41 -8.22
C GLU A 107 -3.45 6.65 -9.29
N GLU A 108 -3.32 7.03 -10.57
CA GLU A 108 -3.97 6.32 -11.67
C GLU A 108 -3.52 4.85 -11.74
N TYR A 109 -2.21 4.61 -11.65
CA TYR A 109 -1.69 3.24 -11.62
C TYR A 109 -2.22 2.45 -10.41
N THR A 110 -2.34 3.09 -9.26
CA THR A 110 -2.92 2.48 -8.05
C THR A 110 -4.35 2.02 -8.29
N ASP A 111 -5.18 2.87 -8.89
CA ASP A 111 -6.56 2.54 -9.21
C ASP A 111 -6.67 1.38 -10.19
N VAL A 112 -5.88 1.40 -11.26
CA VAL A 112 -5.83 0.31 -12.25
C VAL A 112 -5.37 -0.99 -11.60
N TYR A 113 -4.35 -0.95 -10.77
CA TYR A 113 -3.78 -2.10 -10.07
C TYR A 113 -4.80 -2.79 -9.17
N PHE A 114 -5.49 -2.03 -8.32
CA PHE A 114 -6.47 -2.60 -7.38
C PHE A 114 -7.79 -2.99 -8.05
N ASN A 115 -8.13 -2.40 -9.20
CA ASN A 115 -9.30 -2.82 -9.98
C ASN A 115 -9.12 -4.19 -10.64
N ASP A 116 -7.88 -4.59 -10.93
CA ASP A 116 -7.58 -5.93 -11.47
C ASP A 116 -6.45 -6.63 -10.70
N LEU A 117 -6.56 -6.60 -9.39
CA LEU A 117 -5.56 -7.17 -8.47
C LEU A 117 -5.20 -8.63 -8.77
N PRO A 118 -6.16 -9.54 -9.11
CA PRO A 118 -5.81 -10.92 -9.45
C PRO A 118 -4.85 -11.03 -10.63
N TYR A 119 -4.99 -10.19 -11.65
CA TYR A 119 -4.08 -10.14 -12.79
C TYR A 119 -2.66 -9.76 -12.35
N TYR A 120 -2.51 -8.68 -11.59
CA TYR A 120 -1.21 -8.19 -11.13
C TYR A 120 -0.50 -9.13 -10.13
N LEU A 121 -1.26 -9.85 -9.30
CA LEU A 121 -0.71 -10.84 -8.38
C LEU A 121 -0.35 -12.16 -9.05
N SER A 122 -1.01 -12.53 -10.16
CA SER A 122 -0.74 -13.76 -10.92
C SER A 122 0.40 -13.61 -11.93
N SER A 123 0.75 -12.38 -12.28
CA SER A 123 1.81 -12.06 -13.24
C SER A 123 3.15 -12.61 -12.75
N SER A 124 3.89 -13.22 -13.65
CA SER A 124 5.28 -13.66 -13.41
C SER A 124 6.29 -12.51 -13.36
N GLY A 125 5.81 -11.28 -13.56
CA GLY A 125 6.60 -10.06 -13.52
C GLY A 125 6.73 -9.45 -12.12
N ASN A 126 7.41 -8.32 -12.06
CA ASN A 126 7.70 -7.58 -10.81
C ASN A 126 6.47 -6.93 -10.18
N THR A 127 5.32 -6.90 -10.88
CA THR A 127 4.12 -6.17 -10.46
C THR A 127 3.49 -6.66 -9.16
N ARG A 128 3.72 -7.93 -8.77
CA ARG A 128 3.25 -8.46 -7.50
C ARG A 128 3.84 -7.71 -6.30
N SER A 129 5.09 -7.31 -6.38
CA SER A 129 5.78 -6.56 -5.31
C SER A 129 5.25 -5.12 -5.17
N HIS A 130 4.61 -4.58 -6.20
CA HIS A 130 4.02 -3.24 -6.16
C HIS A 130 2.87 -3.11 -5.15
N TYR A 131 2.23 -4.22 -4.76
CA TYR A 131 1.12 -4.23 -3.80
C TYR A 131 1.43 -3.43 -2.53
N TRP A 132 2.60 -3.63 -1.94
CA TRP A 132 2.98 -3.00 -0.68
C TRP A 132 3.19 -1.49 -0.80
N TYR A 133 3.63 -1.02 -1.96
CA TYR A 133 3.81 0.39 -2.27
C TYR A 133 2.47 1.05 -2.59
N LEU A 134 1.72 0.48 -3.53
CA LEU A 134 0.47 1.05 -4.01
C LEU A 134 -0.64 1.03 -2.95
N ARG A 135 -0.63 0.07 -2.03
CA ARG A 135 -1.54 0.05 -0.90
C ARG A 135 -1.40 1.31 -0.02
N ARG A 136 -0.20 1.80 0.19
CA ARG A 136 0.06 3.03 0.95
C ARG A 136 -0.48 4.25 0.20
N VAL A 137 -0.30 4.29 -1.11
CA VAL A 137 -0.88 5.34 -1.97
C VAL A 137 -2.40 5.33 -1.90
N ALA A 138 -3.03 4.16 -2.10
CA ALA A 138 -4.49 4.00 -2.04
C ALA A 138 -5.09 4.51 -0.71
N ARG A 139 -4.36 4.36 0.40
CA ARG A 139 -4.81 4.78 1.73
C ARG A 139 -4.76 6.29 1.94
N CYS A 140 -4.00 7.02 1.14
CA CYS A 140 -3.99 8.48 1.18
C CYS A 140 -5.29 9.10 0.65
N ARG A 141 -6.09 8.36 -0.10
CA ARG A 141 -7.40 8.78 -0.63
C ARG A 141 -7.36 10.11 -1.37
N GLY A 142 -6.29 10.37 -2.12
CA GLY A 142 -6.09 11.60 -2.87
C GLY A 142 -5.71 12.84 -2.03
N ASP A 143 -5.44 12.68 -0.74
CA ASP A 143 -4.90 13.76 0.09
C ASP A 143 -3.45 14.05 -0.29
N LYS A 144 -3.20 15.19 -0.92
CA LYS A 144 -1.88 15.54 -1.47
C LYS A 144 -0.79 15.66 -0.42
N ASP A 145 -1.08 16.25 0.73
CA ASP A 145 -0.07 16.44 1.79
C ASP A 145 0.37 15.08 2.37
N THR A 146 -0.60 14.17 2.54
CA THR A 146 -0.32 12.80 2.96
C THR A 146 0.44 12.03 1.89
N LEU A 147 0.12 12.21 0.60
CA LEU A 147 0.85 11.59 -0.51
C LEU A 147 2.31 12.03 -0.57
N TYR A 148 2.59 13.33 -0.46
CA TYR A 148 3.94 13.85 -0.45
C TYR A 148 4.80 13.19 0.65
N LYS A 149 4.24 13.02 1.86
CA LYS A 149 4.91 12.35 2.98
C LYS A 149 5.12 10.86 2.75
N VAL A 150 4.06 10.15 2.34
CA VAL A 150 4.12 8.71 2.08
C VAL A 150 5.10 8.37 0.95
N LEU A 151 5.14 9.22 -0.06
CA LEU A 151 6.03 9.09 -1.21
C LEU A 151 7.43 9.66 -0.95
N ALA A 152 7.69 10.28 0.20
CA ALA A 152 8.96 10.94 0.55
C ALA A 152 9.43 11.95 -0.52
N LEU A 153 8.49 12.69 -1.12
CA LEU A 153 8.79 13.67 -2.18
C LEU A 153 9.30 15.01 -1.64
N GLU A 154 9.04 15.32 -0.38
CA GLU A 154 9.49 16.56 0.26
C GLU A 154 11.01 16.73 0.18
N GLU A 155 11.76 15.62 0.27
CA GLU A 155 13.24 15.63 0.23
C GLU A 155 13.82 15.72 -1.19
N ILE A 156 12.99 15.58 -2.22
CA ILE A 156 13.44 15.44 -3.62
C ILE A 156 13.16 16.70 -4.42
N VAL A 157 12.13 17.45 -4.04
CA VAL A 157 11.65 18.63 -4.78
C VAL A 157 12.38 19.91 -4.35
N ASP A 158 13.00 19.92 -3.18
CA ASP A 158 13.90 20.99 -2.71
C ASP A 158 15.28 20.85 -3.40
#